data_c23ac29246d11e35053eb00de68777c2
#
_entry.id   c23ac29246d11e35053eb00de68777c2
#
_cell.length_a   1.000
_cell.length_b   1.000
_cell.length_c   1.000
_cell.angle_alpha   90.00
_cell.angle_beta   90.00
_cell.angle_gamma   90.00
#
_symmetry.space_group_name_H-M   'P 1'
#
loop_
_entity.id
_entity.type
_entity.pdbx_description
1 polymer ?
#
loop_
_entity_poly.entity_id
_entity_poly.type
_entity_poly.pdbx_seq_one_letter_code
_entity_poly.pdbx_strand_id
1 'polypeptide(L)'
;LSPESPETDNAPGTAHTAAPPSAAGRSAPGRPGGPEPAGEPDAAAEPDPAGERAPAGESEPAPPPRLLRDASLSAVLAGLVAVVVSYSGTLVIVLAAASAGHLDTAQTSSWVWAISIGSGLTCIGLSLRTRMPVITAWSTPGAALLVTSLGAYSYAEAIGAFLVTGAVITLIGLTGVFGWLMRQVPAAVVSAMLAGILFGFGTHVFTSLKTAPVIAGSVLVAYLVAKRLLPRYAVLIALAAGVAGSAATSRLHVHVDKIELARPVLTAPAFSVASLVGIAVPLIMATLASQNAPGMAVLAASGYRPGDRLLIGTTGLASTALAPFGSHAVNLAAITAAICTGPEAHPDPRRRYVAGVSCGAFYVLIGAFGSTLVAFFAGLPKELVAAVAGVALFGALAGGITGAVQEEKDREAALITFLATASGVTLFGIGSAFWGLVFGVAAHLVLSGRRRRRTARV
;
A
#
# COMPACT_ATOMS: atom_id res chain seq x y z
N LEU A 1 19.13 -7.33 -57.53
CA LEU A 1 18.18 -7.23 -58.62
C LEU A 1 17.04 -6.32 -58.17
N SER A 2 17.22 -5.02 -58.28
CA SER A 2 16.22 -3.99 -58.59
C SER A 2 15.98 -4.01 -60.09
N PRO A 3 14.98 -3.36 -60.71
CA PRO A 3 14.33 -2.06 -60.41
C PRO A 3 12.80 -2.08 -60.61
N GLU A 4 11.97 -1.09 -60.48
CA GLU A 4 11.81 0.25 -61.10
C GLU A 4 10.48 0.86 -60.62
N SER A 5 10.45 2.14 -60.40
CA SER A 5 9.23 2.97 -60.40
C SER A 5 8.87 3.37 -61.83
N PRO A 6 7.67 3.90 -62.15
CA PRO A 6 7.50 5.35 -62.37
C PRO A 6 6.16 5.92 -61.84
N GLU A 7 6.13 7.12 -61.25
CA GLU A 7 5.73 8.46 -61.78
C GLU A 7 4.51 8.52 -62.73
N THR A 8 3.54 9.35 -62.33
CA THR A 8 2.96 10.56 -62.94
C THR A 8 1.66 10.92 -62.20
N ASP A 9 1.56 12.07 -61.60
CA ASP A 9 1.20 13.41 -62.07
C ASP A 9 -0.32 13.63 -62.20
N ASN A 10 -0.90 14.49 -61.39
CA ASN A 10 -1.67 15.69 -61.72
C ASN A 10 -2.54 16.21 -60.57
N ALA A 11 -2.28 17.43 -60.19
CA ALA A 11 -3.24 18.35 -59.56
C ALA A 11 -3.98 19.14 -60.67
N PRO A 12 -4.90 20.11 -60.43
CA PRO A 12 -5.56 20.62 -59.23
C PRO A 12 -7.08 20.87 -59.42
N GLY A 13 -7.79 21.32 -58.39
CA GLY A 13 -9.15 21.81 -58.61
C GLY A 13 -9.94 22.20 -57.35
N THR A 14 -9.81 23.46 -57.00
CA THR A 14 -10.83 24.47 -56.60
C THR A 14 -11.73 24.25 -55.37
N ALA A 15 -11.56 25.18 -54.46
CA ALA A 15 -12.42 25.82 -53.49
C ALA A 15 -13.95 25.68 -53.63
N HIS A 16 -14.62 25.48 -52.49
CA HIS A 16 -15.88 26.17 -52.22
C HIS A 16 -16.03 26.44 -50.71
N THR A 17 -15.96 27.71 -50.38
CA THR A 17 -16.47 28.43 -49.23
C THR A 17 -17.98 28.33 -49.15
N ALA A 18 -18.55 28.13 -47.97
CA ALA A 18 -19.89 28.58 -47.65
C ALA A 18 -19.99 28.89 -46.14
N ALA A 19 -20.24 30.16 -45.85
CA ALA A 19 -20.58 30.73 -44.56
C ALA A 19 -22.09 30.66 -44.28
N PRO A 20 -22.54 31.01 -43.07
CA PRO A 20 -23.86 30.67 -42.51
C PRO A 20 -24.96 31.69 -42.82
N PRO A 21 -26.24 31.41 -42.62
CA PRO A 21 -27.29 32.39 -42.71
C PRO A 21 -27.63 33.05 -41.36
N SER A 22 -27.74 34.34 -41.44
CA SER A 22 -28.19 35.34 -40.47
C SER A 22 -29.68 35.64 -40.60
N ALA A 23 -30.27 36.14 -39.48
CA ALA A 23 -31.33 37.11 -39.33
C ALA A 23 -32.77 36.64 -39.60
N ALA A 24 -33.82 37.13 -39.00
CA ALA A 24 -34.18 38.46 -38.54
C ALA A 24 -35.49 38.41 -37.74
N GLY A 25 -35.75 39.43 -36.93
CA GLY A 25 -37.08 39.67 -36.29
C GLY A 25 -37.05 40.94 -35.47
N ARG A 26 -37.27 42.08 -36.16
CA ARG A 26 -37.40 43.43 -35.58
C ARG A 26 -38.73 43.62 -34.86
N SER A 27 -38.77 44.39 -33.75
CA SER A 27 -39.74 45.47 -33.51
C SER A 27 -39.32 46.31 -32.31
N ALA A 28 -39.07 47.59 -32.51
CA ALA A 28 -39.14 48.72 -31.57
C ALA A 28 -40.34 49.62 -32.08
N PRO A 29 -40.78 50.74 -31.42
CA PRO A 29 -40.23 51.49 -30.29
C PRO A 29 -41.34 51.98 -29.27
N GLY A 30 -40.93 52.51 -28.15
CA GLY A 30 -41.76 53.37 -27.29
C GLY A 30 -40.91 54.14 -26.27
N ARG A 31 -40.83 55.44 -26.41
CA ARG A 31 -40.30 56.44 -25.47
C ARG A 31 -41.47 57.39 -25.16
N PRO A 32 -41.42 58.33 -24.15
CA PRO A 32 -40.60 58.56 -22.95
C PRO A 32 -41.44 58.92 -21.70
N GLY A 33 -40.89 58.78 -20.53
CA GLY A 33 -41.42 59.39 -19.30
C GLY A 33 -40.22 59.82 -18.42
N GLY A 34 -40.32 61.12 -18.00
CA GLY A 34 -39.26 61.89 -17.38
C GLY A 34 -38.91 61.55 -15.93
N PRO A 35 -37.96 62.30 -15.32
CA PRO A 35 -37.24 61.88 -14.12
C PRO A 35 -38.02 62.20 -12.81
N GLU A 36 -37.94 61.23 -11.87
CA GLU A 36 -38.32 61.45 -10.48
C GLU A 36 -37.06 61.52 -9.60
N PRO A 37 -37.14 62.25 -8.44
CA PRO A 37 -35.98 62.84 -7.80
C PRO A 37 -35.20 61.89 -6.91
N ALA A 38 -33.94 62.23 -6.70
CA ALA A 38 -32.94 61.52 -5.87
C ALA A 38 -33.47 61.37 -4.43
N GLY A 39 -33.57 60.09 -4.00
CA GLY A 39 -33.63 59.68 -2.60
C GLY A 39 -32.23 59.66 -1.99
N GLU A 40 -32.08 60.16 -0.80
CA GLU A 40 -30.90 60.26 0.03
C GLU A 40 -30.18 58.88 0.18
N PRO A 41 -28.88 58.89 0.34
CA PRO A 41 -28.15 57.64 0.58
C PRO A 41 -28.46 57.18 2.00
N ASP A 42 -29.03 55.97 2.06
CA ASP A 42 -29.28 55.26 3.31
C ASP A 42 -27.94 54.95 4.00
N ALA A 43 -27.93 55.17 5.31
CA ALA A 43 -26.78 55.07 6.17
C ALA A 43 -26.04 53.71 6.02
N ALA A 44 -24.74 53.81 5.93
CA ALA A 44 -23.83 52.66 5.98
C ALA A 44 -24.19 51.71 7.14
N ALA A 45 -24.62 50.50 6.81
CA ALA A 45 -24.72 49.43 7.79
C ALA A 45 -23.32 49.17 8.34
N GLU A 46 -23.13 49.42 9.61
CA GLU A 46 -21.94 49.05 10.35
C GLU A 46 -21.69 47.55 10.17
N PRO A 47 -20.42 47.11 9.95
CA PRO A 47 -20.12 45.70 9.92
C PRO A 47 -20.38 45.12 11.31
N ASP A 48 -21.21 44.08 11.34
CA ASP A 48 -21.52 43.26 12.50
C ASP A 48 -20.22 42.90 13.23
N PRO A 49 -20.04 43.22 14.52
CA PRO A 49 -18.83 42.92 15.23
C PRO A 49 -18.67 41.38 15.26
N ALA A 50 -17.57 40.94 14.68
CA ALA A 50 -17.04 39.58 14.66
C ALA A 50 -17.82 38.63 15.57
N GLY A 51 -18.59 37.74 14.95
CA GLY A 51 -19.19 36.63 15.65
C GLY A 51 -18.06 35.92 16.43
N GLU A 52 -18.06 36.10 17.74
CA GLU A 52 -17.24 35.34 18.66
C GLU A 52 -17.42 33.86 18.29
N ARG A 53 -16.38 33.30 17.67
CA ARG A 53 -16.26 31.84 17.59
C ARG A 53 -16.33 31.37 19.03
N ALA A 54 -17.45 30.77 19.40
CA ALA A 54 -17.57 30.05 20.64
C ALA A 54 -16.30 29.22 20.87
N PRO A 55 -15.67 29.31 22.04
CA PRO A 55 -14.49 28.51 22.32
C PRO A 55 -14.85 27.07 22.03
N ALA A 56 -13.99 26.40 21.26
CA ALA A 56 -14.14 24.97 20.95
C ALA A 56 -14.35 24.26 22.29
N GLY A 57 -15.62 23.90 22.58
CA GLY A 57 -15.97 23.28 23.82
C GLY A 57 -15.02 22.11 24.05
N GLU A 58 -14.44 22.08 25.23
CA GLU A 58 -13.67 20.94 25.74
C GLU A 58 -14.49 19.69 25.41
N SER A 59 -14.00 18.87 24.46
CA SER A 59 -14.70 17.67 24.06
C SER A 59 -14.79 16.78 25.30
N GLU A 60 -16.01 16.61 25.81
CA GLU A 60 -16.29 15.66 26.89
C GLU A 60 -15.53 14.37 26.64
N PRO A 61 -14.84 13.81 27.65
CA PRO A 61 -14.11 12.55 27.49
C PRO A 61 -15.10 11.50 26.98
N ALA A 62 -14.79 10.93 25.82
CA ALA A 62 -15.66 9.96 25.18
C ALA A 62 -15.97 8.81 26.17
N PRO A 63 -17.23 8.43 26.36
CA PRO A 63 -17.61 7.38 27.31
C PRO A 63 -16.85 6.08 27.01
N PRO A 64 -16.60 5.20 28.00
CA PRO A 64 -15.82 3.99 27.79
C PRO A 64 -16.39 3.10 26.67
N PRO A 65 -15.55 2.34 25.93
CA PRO A 65 -16.02 1.51 24.82
C PRO A 65 -17.01 0.46 25.32
N ARG A 66 -18.18 0.43 24.68
CA ARG A 66 -19.23 -0.57 24.95
C ARG A 66 -19.38 -1.47 23.73
N LEU A 67 -18.40 -2.37 23.53
CA LEU A 67 -18.27 -3.21 22.33
C LEU A 67 -19.58 -3.85 21.89
N LEU A 68 -20.31 -4.49 22.82
CA LEU A 68 -21.57 -5.17 22.49
C LEU A 68 -22.68 -4.21 22.06
N ARG A 69 -22.70 -2.98 22.59
CA ARG A 69 -23.70 -1.96 22.23
C ARG A 69 -23.35 -1.24 20.93
N ASP A 70 -22.05 -1.09 20.68
CA ASP A 70 -21.54 -0.39 19.50
C ASP A 70 -21.38 -1.34 18.29
N ALA A 71 -21.47 -2.66 18.53
CA ALA A 71 -21.33 -3.68 17.50
C ALA A 71 -22.50 -3.63 16.51
N SER A 72 -22.15 -3.69 15.23
CA SER A 72 -23.07 -3.88 14.12
C SER A 72 -22.57 -4.98 13.20
N LEU A 73 -23.47 -5.68 12.53
CA LEU A 73 -23.09 -6.71 11.57
C LEU A 73 -22.21 -6.13 10.46
N SER A 74 -22.49 -4.91 10.01
CA SER A 74 -21.70 -4.22 8.98
C SER A 74 -20.26 -3.98 9.46
N ALA A 75 -20.03 -3.54 10.70
CA ALA A 75 -18.69 -3.35 11.24
C ALA A 75 -17.91 -4.66 11.37
N VAL A 76 -18.58 -5.73 11.81
CA VAL A 76 -17.96 -7.07 11.91
C VAL A 76 -17.59 -7.58 10.52
N LEU A 77 -18.51 -7.48 9.55
CA LEU A 77 -18.25 -7.89 8.17
C LEU A 77 -17.16 -7.05 7.50
N ALA A 78 -17.08 -5.75 7.77
CA ALA A 78 -15.99 -4.91 7.27
C ALA A 78 -14.63 -5.39 7.78
N GLY A 79 -14.53 -5.75 9.06
CA GLY A 79 -13.34 -6.35 9.65
C GLY A 79 -12.98 -7.70 9.02
N LEU A 80 -13.96 -8.58 8.80
CA LEU A 80 -13.75 -9.86 8.11
C LEU A 80 -13.24 -9.67 6.69
N VAL A 81 -13.88 -8.78 5.91
CA VAL A 81 -13.48 -8.47 4.53
C VAL A 81 -12.05 -7.93 4.49
N ALA A 82 -11.68 -7.04 5.43
CA ALA A 82 -10.33 -6.51 5.52
C ALA A 82 -9.29 -7.63 5.72
N VAL A 83 -9.57 -8.60 6.58
CA VAL A 83 -8.69 -9.75 6.82
C VAL A 83 -8.61 -10.65 5.60
N VAL A 84 -9.75 -11.01 4.99
CA VAL A 84 -9.77 -11.84 3.79
C VAL A 84 -8.98 -11.20 2.64
N VAL A 85 -9.13 -9.89 2.44
CA VAL A 85 -8.35 -9.14 1.44
C VAL A 85 -6.85 -9.16 1.77
N SER A 86 -6.47 -9.01 3.04
CA SER A 86 -5.07 -9.09 3.44
C SER A 86 -4.47 -10.46 3.17
N TYR A 87 -5.14 -11.55 3.56
CA TYR A 87 -4.61 -12.90 3.35
C TYR A 87 -4.58 -13.31 1.87
N SER A 88 -5.59 -12.97 1.09
CA SER A 88 -5.73 -13.43 -0.29
C SER A 88 -4.59 -12.99 -1.22
N GLY A 89 -3.97 -11.84 -0.94
CA GLY A 89 -2.89 -11.30 -1.79
C GLY A 89 -1.52 -11.33 -1.12
N THR A 90 -1.45 -10.84 0.12
CA THR A 90 -0.15 -10.56 0.73
C THR A 90 0.49 -11.77 1.43
N LEU A 91 -0.32 -12.75 1.88
CA LEU A 91 0.23 -13.97 2.46
C LEU A 91 1.06 -14.77 1.45
N VAL A 92 0.63 -14.83 0.21
CA VAL A 92 1.34 -15.51 -0.88
C VAL A 92 2.78 -14.98 -1.02
N ILE A 93 2.98 -13.67 -0.81
CA ILE A 93 4.29 -13.04 -0.88
C ILE A 93 5.16 -13.44 0.31
N VAL A 94 4.57 -13.53 1.50
CA VAL A 94 5.28 -14.02 2.71
C VAL A 94 5.75 -15.47 2.50
N LEU A 95 4.89 -16.32 1.93
CA LEU A 95 5.25 -17.72 1.63
C LEU A 95 6.32 -17.81 0.54
N ALA A 96 6.29 -16.94 -0.47
CA ALA A 96 7.35 -16.83 -1.45
C ALA A 96 8.68 -16.40 -0.81
N ALA A 97 8.66 -15.47 0.15
CA ALA A 97 9.84 -15.08 0.91
C ALA A 97 10.37 -16.21 1.79
N ALA A 98 9.49 -16.95 2.45
CA ALA A 98 9.88 -18.14 3.23
C ALA A 98 10.54 -19.21 2.35
N SER A 99 9.99 -19.45 1.17
CA SER A 99 10.58 -20.36 0.18
C SER A 99 11.95 -19.88 -0.32
N ALA A 100 12.10 -18.59 -0.60
CA ALA A 100 13.37 -17.98 -1.03
C ALA A 100 14.45 -18.07 0.07
N GLY A 101 14.04 -17.98 1.34
CA GLY A 101 14.92 -18.16 2.50
C GLY A 101 15.13 -19.62 2.91
N HIS A 102 14.59 -20.59 2.16
CA HIS A 102 14.66 -22.03 2.45
C HIS A 102 14.16 -22.40 3.87
N LEU A 103 13.14 -21.68 4.36
CA LEU A 103 12.55 -21.93 5.67
C LEU A 103 11.79 -23.26 5.65
N ASP A 104 11.88 -23.98 6.76
CA ASP A 104 11.06 -25.17 6.98
C ASP A 104 9.60 -24.82 7.27
N THR A 105 8.75 -25.83 7.32
CA THR A 105 7.29 -25.64 7.55
C THR A 105 7.00 -25.04 8.93
N ALA A 106 7.79 -25.39 9.97
CA ALA A 106 7.61 -24.91 11.31
C ALA A 106 7.96 -23.42 11.44
N GLN A 107 9.10 -23.00 10.85
CA GLN A 107 9.52 -21.61 10.77
C GLN A 107 8.53 -20.77 9.97
N THR A 108 8.08 -21.29 8.81
CA THR A 108 7.08 -20.60 7.96
C THR A 108 5.75 -20.43 8.70
N SER A 109 5.28 -21.48 9.39
CA SER A 109 4.06 -21.41 10.20
C SER A 109 4.19 -20.42 11.36
N SER A 110 5.36 -20.40 12.03
CA SER A 110 5.67 -19.44 13.10
C SER A 110 5.65 -18.01 12.57
N TRP A 111 6.22 -17.77 11.38
CA TRP A 111 6.20 -16.45 10.74
C TRP A 111 4.77 -15.99 10.46
N VAL A 112 3.95 -16.84 9.83
CA VAL A 112 2.53 -16.53 9.55
C VAL A 112 1.77 -16.26 10.86
N TRP A 113 2.00 -17.06 11.89
CA TRP A 113 1.44 -16.84 13.22
C TRP A 113 1.86 -15.47 13.78
N ALA A 114 3.16 -15.16 13.79
CA ALA A 114 3.68 -13.95 14.40
C ALA A 114 3.14 -12.66 13.74
N ILE A 115 3.11 -12.59 12.40
CA ILE A 115 2.56 -11.42 11.69
C ILE A 115 1.06 -11.28 11.90
N SER A 116 0.34 -12.39 12.01
CA SER A 116 -1.11 -12.40 12.21
C SER A 116 -1.49 -11.99 13.63
N ILE A 117 -0.84 -12.58 14.63
CA ILE A 117 -1.07 -12.24 16.05
C ILE A 117 -0.65 -10.78 16.30
N GLY A 118 0.49 -10.35 15.78
CA GLY A 118 0.95 -8.97 15.91
C GLY A 118 -0.03 -7.96 15.31
N SER A 119 -0.48 -8.21 14.09
CA SER A 119 -1.51 -7.40 13.44
C SER A 119 -2.83 -7.44 14.22
N GLY A 120 -3.25 -8.60 14.65
CA GLY A 120 -4.51 -8.78 15.39
C GLY A 120 -4.52 -8.02 16.71
N LEU A 121 -3.50 -8.22 17.54
CA LEU A 121 -3.41 -7.57 18.86
C LEU A 121 -3.28 -6.05 18.74
N THR A 122 -2.51 -5.56 17.76
CA THR A 122 -2.37 -4.11 17.53
C THR A 122 -3.66 -3.50 16.97
N CYS A 123 -4.39 -4.18 16.06
CA CYS A 123 -5.74 -3.75 15.62
C CYS A 123 -6.68 -3.60 16.82
N ILE A 124 -6.80 -4.63 17.65
CA ILE A 124 -7.68 -4.62 18.82
C ILE A 124 -7.26 -3.52 19.79
N GLY A 125 -5.99 -3.53 20.23
CA GLY A 125 -5.50 -2.61 21.24
C GLY A 125 -5.59 -1.15 20.83
N LEU A 126 -5.15 -0.82 19.60
CA LEU A 126 -5.19 0.55 19.10
C LEU A 126 -6.63 1.00 18.83
N SER A 127 -7.48 0.15 18.25
CA SER A 127 -8.88 0.51 17.99
C SER A 127 -9.66 0.76 19.27
N LEU A 128 -9.47 -0.06 20.31
CA LEU A 128 -10.08 0.14 21.62
C LEU A 128 -9.56 1.40 22.31
N ARG A 129 -8.23 1.63 22.27
CA ARG A 129 -7.59 2.74 22.97
C ARG A 129 -7.92 4.10 22.36
N THR A 130 -8.00 4.15 21.01
CA THR A 130 -8.17 5.42 20.26
C THR A 130 -9.61 5.67 19.84
N ARG A 131 -10.48 4.67 19.88
CA ARG A 131 -11.83 4.68 19.30
C ARG A 131 -11.87 5.02 17.81
N MET A 132 -10.79 4.74 17.12
CA MET A 132 -10.66 4.83 15.69
C MET A 132 -10.56 3.42 15.09
N PRO A 133 -11.03 3.19 13.86
CA PRO A 133 -10.83 1.90 13.17
C PRO A 133 -9.38 1.78 12.69
N VAL A 134 -8.45 1.53 13.63
CA VAL A 134 -7.03 1.37 13.34
C VAL A 134 -6.78 -0.02 12.81
N ILE A 135 -6.49 -0.13 11.54
CA ILE A 135 -6.13 -1.39 10.91
C ILE A 135 -4.62 -1.47 10.78
N THR A 136 -4.08 -2.54 11.32
CA THR A 136 -2.66 -2.90 11.18
C THR A 136 -2.56 -4.22 10.40
N ALA A 137 -1.46 -4.39 9.71
CA ALA A 137 -1.14 -5.60 8.96
C ALA A 137 0.39 -5.75 8.92
N TRP A 138 0.88 -6.81 8.32
CA TRP A 138 2.31 -6.94 8.02
C TRP A 138 2.71 -6.12 6.80
N SER A 139 4.01 -5.83 6.70
CA SER A 139 4.58 -5.05 5.59
C SER A 139 4.60 -5.87 4.30
N THR A 140 3.64 -5.64 3.40
CA THR A 140 3.64 -6.26 2.07
C THR A 140 4.89 -5.90 1.25
N PRO A 141 5.32 -4.61 1.18
CA PRO A 141 6.58 -4.26 0.52
C PRO A 141 7.80 -4.88 1.21
N GLY A 142 7.75 -5.02 2.54
CA GLY A 142 8.79 -5.71 3.30
C GLY A 142 8.86 -7.20 2.96
N ALA A 143 7.72 -7.88 2.88
CA ALA A 143 7.69 -9.27 2.45
C ALA A 143 8.24 -9.44 1.02
N ALA A 144 7.88 -8.54 0.10
CA ALA A 144 8.40 -8.54 -1.27
C ALA A 144 9.92 -8.30 -1.33
N LEU A 145 10.46 -7.39 -0.52
CA LEU A 145 11.89 -7.21 -0.34
C LEU A 145 12.57 -8.51 0.09
N LEU A 146 11.97 -9.22 1.04
CA LEU A 146 12.53 -10.47 1.58
C LEU A 146 12.59 -11.59 0.56
N VAL A 147 11.68 -11.64 -0.43
CA VAL A 147 11.77 -12.62 -1.54
C VAL A 147 13.08 -12.49 -2.30
N THR A 148 13.60 -11.27 -2.44
CA THR A 148 14.84 -11.02 -3.19
C THR A 148 16.09 -10.99 -2.33
N SER A 149 15.97 -10.83 -1.00
CA SER A 149 17.11 -10.64 -0.12
C SER A 149 17.33 -11.78 0.88
N LEU A 150 16.28 -12.53 1.27
CA LEU A 150 16.37 -13.49 2.36
C LEU A 150 17.32 -14.66 2.05
N GLY A 151 17.36 -15.09 0.80
CA GLY A 151 18.26 -16.19 0.38
C GLY A 151 19.76 -15.89 0.46
N ALA A 152 20.13 -14.60 0.65
CA ALA A 152 21.54 -14.21 0.81
C ALA A 152 22.05 -14.27 2.26
N TYR A 153 21.16 -14.48 3.24
CA TYR A 153 21.47 -14.45 4.67
C TYR A 153 20.88 -15.68 5.37
N SER A 154 21.47 -16.04 6.50
CA SER A 154 20.85 -17.03 7.38
C SER A 154 19.54 -16.49 7.97
N TYR A 155 18.60 -17.40 8.29
CA TYR A 155 17.34 -16.95 8.91
C TYR A 155 17.54 -16.27 10.25
N ALA A 156 18.55 -16.69 11.03
CA ALA A 156 18.93 -16.04 12.28
C ALA A 156 19.38 -14.58 12.08
N GLU A 157 20.12 -14.29 11.00
CA GLU A 157 20.52 -12.93 10.65
C GLU A 157 19.33 -12.07 10.17
N ALA A 158 18.37 -12.70 9.46
CA ALA A 158 17.14 -12.02 9.10
C ALA A 158 16.31 -11.68 10.33
N ILE A 159 16.19 -12.58 11.32
CA ILE A 159 15.55 -12.30 12.61
C ILE A 159 16.24 -11.14 13.33
N GLY A 160 17.57 -11.09 13.33
CA GLY A 160 18.32 -9.95 13.86
C GLY A 160 17.97 -8.63 13.17
N ALA A 161 17.87 -8.65 11.83
CA ALA A 161 17.46 -7.48 11.05
C ALA A 161 16.00 -7.07 11.32
N PHE A 162 15.07 -8.02 11.50
CA PHE A 162 13.67 -7.74 11.87
C PHE A 162 13.58 -7.10 13.26
N LEU A 163 14.36 -7.60 14.21
CA LEU A 163 14.41 -7.06 15.57
C LEU A 163 14.91 -5.62 15.56
N VAL A 164 16.00 -5.34 14.84
CA VAL A 164 16.53 -3.96 14.68
C VAL A 164 15.52 -3.08 13.96
N THR A 165 14.86 -3.57 12.92
CA THR A 165 13.79 -2.84 12.22
C THR A 165 12.69 -2.44 13.17
N GLY A 166 12.15 -3.38 13.94
CA GLY A 166 11.10 -3.12 14.92
C GLY A 166 11.55 -2.12 16.00
N ALA A 167 12.76 -2.29 16.55
CA ALA A 167 13.31 -1.40 17.56
C ALA A 167 13.48 0.05 17.03
N VAL A 168 14.00 0.22 15.83
CA VAL A 168 14.15 1.54 15.20
C VAL A 168 12.79 2.18 14.94
N ILE A 169 11.82 1.44 14.40
CA ILE A 169 10.45 1.95 14.19
C ILE A 169 9.81 2.32 15.53
N THR A 170 10.02 1.53 16.58
CA THR A 170 9.56 1.84 17.95
C THR A 170 10.12 3.16 18.43
N LEU A 171 11.44 3.36 18.31
CA LEU A 171 12.10 4.60 18.70
C LEU A 171 11.59 5.81 17.91
N ILE A 172 11.44 5.68 16.59
CA ILE A 172 10.87 6.72 15.73
C ILE A 172 9.45 7.08 16.18
N GLY A 173 8.62 6.08 16.50
CA GLY A 173 7.27 6.29 17.02
C GLY A 173 7.30 7.00 18.36
N LEU A 174 7.99 6.47 19.37
CA LEU A 174 8.01 7.01 20.74
C LEU A 174 8.59 8.45 20.79
N THR A 175 9.61 8.75 20.01
CA THR A 175 10.18 10.08 19.92
C THR A 175 9.31 11.07 19.14
N GLY A 176 8.40 10.59 18.28
CA GLY A 176 7.54 11.44 17.45
C GLY A 176 8.28 12.12 16.29
N VAL A 177 9.47 11.64 15.94
CA VAL A 177 10.24 12.19 14.81
C VAL A 177 9.77 11.69 13.44
N PHE A 178 8.76 10.85 13.40
CA PHE A 178 8.25 10.26 12.17
C PHE A 178 7.93 11.30 11.09
N GLY A 179 7.15 12.33 11.43
CA GLY A 179 6.79 13.37 10.48
C GLY A 179 8.01 14.19 9.98
N TRP A 180 9.02 14.42 10.83
CA TRP A 180 10.26 15.06 10.42
C TRP A 180 11.05 14.14 9.46
N LEU A 181 11.20 12.87 9.81
CA LEU A 181 11.94 11.88 9.00
C LEU A 181 11.34 11.75 7.60
N MET A 182 10.02 11.68 7.50
CA MET A 182 9.34 11.57 6.20
C MET A 182 9.56 12.78 5.30
N ARG A 183 9.90 13.94 5.85
CA ARG A 183 10.26 15.13 5.06
C ARG A 183 11.72 15.15 4.59
N GLN A 184 12.61 14.35 5.19
CA GLN A 184 14.02 14.30 4.82
C GLN A 184 14.30 13.38 3.62
N VAL A 185 13.49 12.36 3.43
CA VAL A 185 13.69 11.39 2.36
C VAL A 185 12.85 11.79 1.15
N PRO A 186 13.47 11.93 -0.05
CA PRO A 186 12.72 12.23 -1.25
C PRO A 186 11.67 11.15 -1.54
N ALA A 187 10.39 11.53 -1.51
CA ALA A 187 9.29 10.59 -1.71
C ALA A 187 9.39 9.83 -3.04
N ALA A 188 9.90 10.50 -4.08
CA ALA A 188 10.14 9.92 -5.39
C ALA A 188 11.14 8.76 -5.34
N VAL A 189 12.25 8.90 -4.56
CA VAL A 189 13.28 7.86 -4.41
C VAL A 189 12.69 6.63 -3.70
N VAL A 190 11.95 6.81 -2.61
CA VAL A 190 11.34 5.69 -1.89
C VAL A 190 10.26 4.99 -2.74
N SER A 191 9.46 5.77 -3.47
CA SER A 191 8.44 5.23 -4.38
C SER A 191 9.07 4.44 -5.53
N ALA A 192 10.18 4.92 -6.06
CA ALA A 192 10.94 4.24 -7.11
C ALA A 192 11.61 2.94 -6.60
N MET A 193 12.16 2.96 -5.39
CA MET A 193 12.69 1.76 -4.73
C MET A 193 11.58 0.70 -4.58
N LEU A 194 10.40 1.11 -4.10
CA LEU A 194 9.25 0.21 -3.99
C LEU A 194 8.86 -0.36 -5.36
N ALA A 195 8.74 0.49 -6.38
CA ALA A 195 8.43 0.04 -7.74
C ALA A 195 9.47 -0.96 -8.26
N GLY A 196 10.76 -0.72 -8.02
CA GLY A 196 11.86 -1.61 -8.39
C GLY A 196 11.77 -2.98 -7.72
N ILE A 197 11.49 -3.02 -6.41
CA ILE A 197 11.28 -4.27 -5.65
C ILE A 197 10.10 -5.06 -6.25
N LEU A 198 8.99 -4.38 -6.57
CA LEU A 198 7.75 -5.00 -7.01
C LEU A 198 7.75 -5.37 -8.51
N PHE A 199 8.66 -4.81 -9.29
CA PHE A 199 8.72 -4.99 -10.74
C PHE A 199 8.83 -6.46 -11.14
N GLY A 200 9.70 -7.23 -10.48
CA GLY A 200 9.88 -8.65 -10.71
C GLY A 200 8.58 -9.45 -10.53
N PHE A 201 7.79 -9.14 -9.50
CA PHE A 201 6.48 -9.80 -9.29
C PHE A 201 5.51 -9.49 -10.42
N GLY A 202 5.47 -8.24 -10.89
CA GLY A 202 4.65 -7.85 -12.02
C GLY A 202 5.00 -8.62 -13.30
N THR A 203 6.29 -8.77 -13.59
CA THR A 203 6.76 -9.51 -14.78
C THR A 203 6.53 -11.01 -14.65
N HIS A 204 6.58 -11.58 -13.44
CA HIS A 204 6.34 -13.00 -13.20
C HIS A 204 4.93 -13.46 -13.58
N VAL A 205 3.92 -12.59 -13.53
CA VAL A 205 2.57 -12.90 -14.03
C VAL A 205 2.63 -13.33 -15.50
N PHE A 206 3.36 -12.57 -16.32
CA PHE A 206 3.45 -12.81 -17.76
C PHE A 206 4.41 -13.95 -18.10
N THR A 207 5.48 -14.13 -17.34
CA THR A 207 6.37 -15.29 -17.55
C THR A 207 5.70 -16.61 -17.16
N SER A 208 4.79 -16.60 -16.17
CA SER A 208 3.99 -17.77 -15.79
C SER A 208 3.01 -18.21 -16.88
N LEU A 209 2.62 -17.29 -17.80
CA LEU A 209 1.80 -17.66 -18.96
C LEU A 209 2.50 -18.62 -19.91
N LYS A 210 3.85 -18.63 -19.97
CA LYS A 210 4.60 -19.58 -20.80
C LYS A 210 4.55 -21.01 -20.27
N THR A 211 4.58 -21.18 -18.94
CA THR A 211 4.69 -22.50 -18.28
C THR A 211 3.33 -23.06 -17.88
N ALA A 212 2.38 -22.21 -17.58
CA ALA A 212 1.03 -22.58 -17.14
C ALA A 212 -0.02 -21.59 -17.66
N PRO A 213 -0.31 -21.57 -18.99
CA PRO A 213 -1.17 -20.56 -19.60
C PRO A 213 -2.61 -20.58 -19.06
N VAL A 214 -3.16 -21.75 -18.75
CA VAL A 214 -4.51 -21.87 -18.17
C VAL A 214 -4.56 -21.27 -16.77
N ILE A 215 -3.58 -21.58 -15.93
CA ILE A 215 -3.54 -21.12 -14.53
C ILE A 215 -3.27 -19.62 -14.48
N ALA A 216 -2.18 -19.15 -15.08
CA ALA A 216 -1.81 -17.74 -15.05
C ALA A 216 -2.80 -16.88 -15.84
N GLY A 217 -3.34 -17.40 -16.96
CA GLY A 217 -4.37 -16.72 -17.75
C GLY A 217 -5.67 -16.55 -16.99
N SER A 218 -6.15 -17.60 -16.30
CA SER A 218 -7.36 -17.49 -15.47
C SER A 218 -7.21 -16.49 -14.33
N VAL A 219 -6.04 -16.46 -13.66
CA VAL A 219 -5.72 -15.47 -12.63
C VAL A 219 -5.78 -14.06 -13.20
N LEU A 220 -5.09 -13.80 -14.32
CA LEU A 220 -5.02 -12.46 -14.92
C LEU A 220 -6.37 -11.96 -15.40
N VAL A 221 -7.11 -12.80 -16.15
CA VAL A 221 -8.44 -12.45 -16.68
C VAL A 221 -9.43 -12.21 -15.54
N ALA A 222 -9.48 -13.13 -14.57
CA ALA A 222 -10.34 -12.98 -13.40
C ALA A 222 -10.02 -11.73 -12.59
N TYR A 223 -8.73 -11.41 -12.41
CA TYR A 223 -8.30 -10.17 -11.75
C TYR A 223 -8.81 -8.94 -12.50
N LEU A 224 -8.62 -8.85 -13.81
CA LEU A 224 -9.03 -7.69 -14.61
C LEU A 224 -10.55 -7.48 -14.58
N VAL A 225 -11.31 -8.56 -14.77
CA VAL A 225 -12.78 -8.51 -14.72
C VAL A 225 -13.26 -8.12 -13.32
N ALA A 226 -12.73 -8.78 -12.30
CA ALA A 226 -13.08 -8.49 -10.90
C ALA A 226 -12.65 -7.08 -10.48
N LYS A 227 -11.50 -6.59 -10.95
CA LYS A 227 -11.04 -5.22 -10.67
C LYS A 227 -12.01 -4.16 -11.18
N ARG A 228 -12.71 -4.46 -12.29
CA ARG A 228 -13.74 -3.57 -12.85
C ARG A 228 -15.08 -3.70 -12.11
N LEU A 229 -15.50 -4.92 -11.77
CA LEU A 229 -16.84 -5.18 -11.23
C LEU A 229 -16.89 -5.15 -9.69
N LEU A 230 -15.89 -5.75 -9.05
CA LEU A 230 -15.79 -5.96 -7.61
C LEU A 230 -14.36 -5.69 -7.12
N PRO A 231 -13.84 -4.44 -7.17
CA PRO A 231 -12.44 -4.11 -6.92
C PRO A 231 -11.89 -4.63 -5.59
N ARG A 232 -12.74 -4.68 -4.55
CA ARG A 232 -12.37 -5.15 -3.19
C ARG A 232 -12.00 -6.63 -3.16
N TYR A 233 -12.61 -7.44 -4.04
CA TYR A 233 -12.45 -8.90 -4.07
C TYR A 233 -11.58 -9.38 -5.24
N ALA A 234 -10.99 -8.47 -6.01
CA ALA A 234 -10.30 -8.79 -7.26
C ALA A 234 -9.21 -9.86 -7.08
N VAL A 235 -8.39 -9.76 -6.04
CA VAL A 235 -7.31 -10.73 -5.77
C VAL A 235 -7.87 -12.06 -5.27
N LEU A 236 -8.91 -12.04 -4.44
CA LEU A 236 -9.58 -13.26 -3.97
C LEU A 236 -10.21 -14.03 -5.12
N ILE A 237 -10.93 -13.33 -6.03
CA ILE A 237 -11.54 -13.92 -7.22
C ILE A 237 -10.46 -14.46 -8.16
N ALA A 238 -9.34 -13.75 -8.32
CA ALA A 238 -8.19 -14.20 -9.10
C ALA A 238 -7.58 -15.49 -8.52
N LEU A 239 -7.40 -15.56 -7.19
CA LEU A 239 -6.92 -16.76 -6.50
C LEU A 239 -7.90 -17.93 -6.72
N ALA A 240 -9.20 -17.72 -6.54
CA ALA A 240 -10.21 -18.76 -6.74
C ALA A 240 -10.22 -19.28 -8.20
N ALA A 241 -10.13 -18.37 -9.18
CA ALA A 241 -10.04 -18.73 -10.59
C ALA A 241 -8.75 -19.50 -10.91
N GLY A 242 -7.63 -19.12 -10.32
CA GLY A 242 -6.37 -19.83 -10.48
C GLY A 242 -6.37 -21.21 -9.83
N VAL A 243 -7.01 -21.37 -8.67
CA VAL A 243 -7.24 -22.69 -8.03
C VAL A 243 -8.11 -23.57 -8.93
N ALA A 244 -9.19 -23.02 -9.46
CA ALA A 244 -10.04 -23.75 -10.43
C ALA A 244 -9.27 -24.16 -11.70
N GLY A 245 -8.45 -23.26 -12.26
CA GLY A 245 -7.56 -23.54 -13.39
C GLY A 245 -6.53 -24.61 -13.07
N SER A 246 -6.00 -24.62 -11.84
CA SER A 246 -5.05 -25.62 -11.35
C SER A 246 -5.73 -26.99 -11.20
N ALA A 247 -6.95 -27.02 -10.70
CA ALA A 247 -7.75 -28.24 -10.60
C ALA A 247 -8.08 -28.81 -11.99
N ALA A 248 -8.51 -27.94 -12.93
CA ALA A 248 -8.83 -28.33 -14.31
C ALA A 248 -7.61 -28.89 -15.07
N THR A 249 -6.41 -28.49 -14.69
CA THR A 249 -5.15 -28.99 -15.28
C THR A 249 -4.49 -30.11 -14.47
N SER A 250 -5.18 -30.65 -13.46
CA SER A 250 -4.69 -31.71 -12.55
C SER A 250 -3.34 -31.38 -11.86
N ARG A 251 -3.08 -30.09 -11.66
CA ARG A 251 -1.85 -29.59 -10.98
C ARG A 251 -2.11 -29.17 -9.53
N LEU A 252 -3.31 -29.39 -9.02
CA LEU A 252 -3.65 -29.07 -7.64
C LEU A 252 -3.40 -30.29 -6.75
N HIS A 253 -2.47 -30.16 -5.79
CA HIS A 253 -2.09 -31.24 -4.88
C HIS A 253 -2.28 -30.83 -3.43
N VAL A 254 -3.42 -30.20 -3.13
CA VAL A 254 -3.72 -29.76 -1.77
C VAL A 254 -4.15 -30.95 -0.92
N HIS A 255 -3.37 -31.26 0.10
CA HIS A 255 -3.70 -32.23 1.12
C HIS A 255 -3.70 -31.50 2.47
N VAL A 256 -4.88 -31.29 3.03
CA VAL A 256 -5.04 -30.76 4.39
C VAL A 256 -5.63 -31.89 5.22
N ASP A 257 -4.76 -32.74 5.74
CA ASP A 257 -5.20 -33.93 6.50
C ASP A 257 -5.75 -33.57 7.89
N LYS A 258 -5.26 -32.48 8.47
CA LYS A 258 -5.66 -32.03 9.82
C LYS A 258 -5.66 -30.51 9.91
N ILE A 259 -6.61 -30.02 10.71
CA ILE A 259 -6.58 -28.61 11.13
C ILE A 259 -5.67 -28.52 12.35
N GLU A 260 -4.52 -27.86 12.20
CA GLU A 260 -3.52 -27.75 13.25
C GLU A 260 -3.31 -26.30 13.65
N LEU A 261 -3.17 -26.10 14.98
CA LEU A 261 -2.76 -24.80 15.52
C LEU A 261 -1.29 -24.56 15.21
N ALA A 262 -0.99 -23.32 14.88
CA ALA A 262 0.39 -22.89 14.69
C ALA A 262 1.16 -23.00 16.00
N ARG A 263 2.38 -23.55 15.89
CA ARG A 263 3.31 -23.61 17.02
C ARG A 263 4.38 -22.54 16.80
N PRO A 264 4.43 -21.48 17.63
CA PRO A 264 5.46 -20.46 17.48
C PRO A 264 6.85 -21.06 17.75
N VAL A 265 7.77 -20.83 16.83
CA VAL A 265 9.17 -21.27 16.91
C VAL A 265 10.02 -20.06 17.21
N LEU A 266 10.70 -20.10 18.35
CA LEU A 266 11.65 -19.07 18.74
C LEU A 266 12.97 -19.30 17.97
N THR A 267 13.38 -18.32 17.17
CA THR A 267 14.67 -18.30 16.48
C THR A 267 15.58 -17.26 17.13
N ALA A 268 16.73 -17.71 17.62
CA ALA A 268 17.73 -16.80 18.21
C ALA A 268 18.26 -15.83 17.13
N PRO A 269 18.27 -14.50 17.40
CA PRO A 269 18.79 -13.55 16.43
C PRO A 269 20.31 -13.64 16.30
N ALA A 270 20.81 -13.55 15.07
CA ALA A 270 22.21 -13.27 14.77
C ALA A 270 22.31 -11.88 14.12
N PHE A 271 23.45 -11.25 14.26
CA PHE A 271 23.66 -9.89 13.75
C PHE A 271 24.88 -9.87 12.84
N SER A 272 24.68 -9.43 11.58
CA SER A 272 25.74 -9.10 10.65
C SER A 272 25.51 -7.72 10.06
N VAL A 273 26.57 -6.99 9.79
CA VAL A 273 26.44 -5.67 9.15
C VAL A 273 25.74 -5.78 7.80
N ALA A 274 26.04 -6.86 7.06
CA ALA A 274 25.44 -7.12 5.75
C ALA A 274 23.91 -7.28 5.83
N SER A 275 23.39 -8.08 6.79
CA SER A 275 21.95 -8.28 6.96
C SER A 275 21.27 -7.01 7.50
N LEU A 276 21.89 -6.28 8.43
CA LEU A 276 21.35 -5.04 8.95
C LEU A 276 21.23 -3.98 7.85
N VAL A 277 22.23 -3.82 7.02
CA VAL A 277 22.21 -2.85 5.92
C VAL A 277 21.33 -3.36 4.76
N GLY A 278 21.42 -4.62 4.40
CA GLY A 278 20.72 -5.21 3.25
C GLY A 278 19.24 -5.49 3.49
N ILE A 279 18.84 -5.76 4.73
CA ILE A 279 17.45 -6.03 5.09
C ILE A 279 16.86 -4.90 5.94
N ALA A 280 17.47 -4.55 7.10
CA ALA A 280 16.80 -3.66 8.03
C ALA A 280 16.61 -2.25 7.47
N VAL A 281 17.60 -1.65 6.81
CA VAL A 281 17.47 -0.29 6.26
C VAL A 281 16.37 -0.19 5.20
N PRO A 282 16.34 -1.02 4.14
CA PRO A 282 15.26 -0.97 3.16
C PRO A 282 13.90 -1.32 3.77
N LEU A 283 13.86 -2.24 4.73
CA LEU A 283 12.62 -2.66 5.40
C LEU A 283 12.03 -1.52 6.25
N ILE A 284 12.85 -0.76 6.99
CA ILE A 284 12.44 0.44 7.73
C ILE A 284 11.84 1.45 6.76
N MET A 285 12.56 1.76 5.68
CA MET A 285 12.12 2.76 4.69
C MET A 285 10.82 2.35 4.00
N ALA A 286 10.73 1.10 3.53
CA ALA A 286 9.53 0.56 2.92
C ALA A 286 8.34 0.57 3.90
N THR A 287 8.56 0.16 5.14
CA THR A 287 7.49 0.10 6.15
C THR A 287 6.99 1.48 6.55
N LEU A 288 7.89 2.43 6.80
CA LEU A 288 7.50 3.79 7.22
C LEU A 288 6.83 4.57 6.08
N ALA A 289 7.44 4.60 4.90
CA ALA A 289 6.98 5.45 3.80
C ALA A 289 5.85 4.81 2.98
N SER A 290 5.86 3.49 2.77
CA SER A 290 4.87 2.82 1.91
C SER A 290 3.67 2.24 2.68
N GLN A 291 3.72 2.16 4.01
CA GLN A 291 2.66 1.59 4.82
C GLN A 291 2.20 2.56 5.93
N ASN A 292 3.09 2.96 6.84
CA ASN A 292 2.71 3.80 7.96
C ASN A 292 2.24 5.19 7.50
N ALA A 293 2.93 5.85 6.57
CA ALA A 293 2.53 7.16 6.08
C ALA A 293 1.17 7.12 5.34
N PRO A 294 0.91 6.21 4.38
CA PRO A 294 -0.41 6.09 3.78
C PRO A 294 -1.50 5.66 4.77
N GLY A 295 -1.20 4.78 5.72
CA GLY A 295 -2.15 4.36 6.76
C GLY A 295 -2.59 5.54 7.64
N MET A 296 -1.65 6.39 8.05
CA MET A 296 -1.94 7.66 8.73
C MET A 296 -2.81 8.60 7.87
N ALA A 297 -2.49 8.70 6.57
CA ALA A 297 -3.23 9.55 5.64
C ALA A 297 -4.69 9.07 5.46
N VAL A 298 -4.93 7.76 5.38
CA VAL A 298 -6.30 7.19 5.29
C VAL A 298 -7.12 7.51 6.53
N LEU A 299 -6.54 7.37 7.72
CA LEU A 299 -7.22 7.75 8.96
C LEU A 299 -7.54 9.25 8.98
N ALA A 300 -6.59 10.10 8.61
CA ALA A 300 -6.78 11.54 8.55
C ALA A 300 -7.85 11.97 7.52
N ALA A 301 -7.84 11.38 6.32
CA ALA A 301 -8.82 11.62 5.28
C ALA A 301 -10.24 11.17 5.68
N SER A 302 -10.34 10.21 6.58
CA SER A 302 -11.62 9.73 7.14
C SER A 302 -12.09 10.57 8.34
N GLY A 303 -11.42 11.68 8.65
CA GLY A 303 -11.79 12.62 9.72
C GLY A 303 -11.25 12.26 11.10
N TYR A 304 -10.39 11.24 11.22
CA TYR A 304 -9.73 10.89 12.48
C TYR A 304 -8.45 11.70 12.67
N ARG A 305 -8.02 11.87 13.92
CA ARG A 305 -6.74 12.52 14.25
C ARG A 305 -5.80 11.50 14.89
N PRO A 306 -5.11 10.71 14.08
CA PRO A 306 -4.21 9.70 14.60
C PRO A 306 -2.97 10.34 15.25
N GLY A 307 -2.64 9.88 16.45
CA GLY A 307 -1.38 10.24 17.11
C GLY A 307 -0.27 9.32 16.61
N ASP A 308 0.70 9.88 15.91
CA ASP A 308 1.83 9.13 15.31
C ASP A 308 2.64 8.36 16.36
N ARG A 309 2.91 8.97 17.52
CA ARG A 309 3.66 8.34 18.62
C ARG A 309 3.03 7.03 19.07
N LEU A 310 1.72 7.03 19.30
CA LEU A 310 1.03 5.85 19.77
C LEU A 310 0.95 4.78 18.70
N LEU A 311 0.54 5.15 17.48
CA LEU A 311 0.29 4.18 16.42
C LEU A 311 1.59 3.54 15.92
N ILE A 312 2.60 4.35 15.60
CA ILE A 312 3.88 3.86 15.08
C ILE A 312 4.71 3.20 16.20
N GLY A 313 4.70 3.78 17.40
CA GLY A 313 5.38 3.17 18.54
C GLY A 313 4.82 1.79 18.90
N THR A 314 3.50 1.63 18.90
CA THR A 314 2.87 0.33 19.23
C THR A 314 3.11 -0.71 18.13
N THR A 315 3.02 -0.34 16.84
CA THR A 315 3.30 -1.27 15.74
C THR A 315 4.76 -1.66 15.70
N GLY A 316 5.67 -0.73 15.96
CA GLY A 316 7.11 -0.99 16.11
C GLY A 316 7.40 -1.95 17.26
N LEU A 317 6.79 -1.70 18.44
CA LEU A 317 6.95 -2.56 19.61
C LEU A 317 6.45 -3.99 19.34
N ALA A 318 5.29 -4.14 18.69
CA ALA A 318 4.78 -5.44 18.28
C ALA A 318 5.73 -6.13 17.30
N SER A 319 6.30 -5.39 16.33
CA SER A 319 7.31 -5.91 15.41
C SER A 319 8.53 -6.42 16.16
N THR A 320 9.05 -5.65 17.11
CA THR A 320 10.21 -6.02 17.92
C THR A 320 9.93 -7.28 18.75
N ALA A 321 8.81 -7.32 19.47
CA ALA A 321 8.46 -8.41 20.34
C ALA A 321 8.22 -9.74 19.59
N LEU A 322 7.71 -9.64 18.36
CA LEU A 322 7.39 -10.82 17.54
C LEU A 322 8.45 -11.16 16.49
N ALA A 323 9.51 -10.35 16.37
CA ALA A 323 10.63 -10.63 15.46
C ALA A 323 11.26 -12.01 15.71
N PRO A 324 11.53 -12.46 16.96
CA PRO A 324 12.11 -13.79 17.20
C PRO A 324 11.24 -14.95 16.71
N PHE A 325 9.95 -14.71 16.46
CA PHE A 325 9.02 -15.70 15.91
C PHE A 325 8.80 -15.54 14.40
N GLY A 326 9.54 -14.61 13.75
CA GLY A 326 9.53 -14.38 12.30
C GLY A 326 8.79 -13.12 11.85
N SER A 327 8.20 -12.33 12.74
CA SER A 327 7.51 -11.08 12.32
C SER A 327 8.50 -10.09 11.74
N HIS A 328 8.45 -9.88 10.42
CA HIS A 328 9.36 -8.97 9.72
C HIS A 328 9.00 -7.48 9.92
N ALA A 329 7.71 -7.15 10.02
CA ALA A 329 7.21 -5.83 10.44
C ALA A 329 5.68 -5.84 10.55
N VAL A 330 5.15 -5.28 11.62
CA VAL A 330 3.75 -4.89 11.78
C VAL A 330 3.66 -3.39 11.55
N ASN A 331 2.68 -2.93 10.78
CA ASN A 331 2.52 -1.53 10.40
C ASN A 331 1.06 -1.16 10.23
N LEU A 332 0.79 0.13 10.04
CA LEU A 332 -0.54 0.59 9.65
C LEU A 332 -0.86 0.12 8.23
N ALA A 333 -2.07 -0.33 8.00
CA ALA A 333 -2.57 -0.66 6.68
C ALA A 333 -3.27 0.55 6.05
N ALA A 334 -3.15 0.71 4.74
CA ALA A 334 -3.85 1.76 3.99
C ALA A 334 -5.10 1.20 3.27
N ILE A 335 -4.92 0.16 2.45
CA ILE A 335 -6.00 -0.38 1.59
C ILE A 335 -7.12 -0.98 2.45
N THR A 336 -6.77 -1.83 3.40
CA THR A 336 -7.75 -2.49 4.28
C THR A 336 -8.33 -1.53 5.33
N ALA A 337 -7.56 -0.50 5.73
CA ALA A 337 -8.09 0.56 6.57
C ALA A 337 -9.23 1.33 5.88
N ALA A 338 -9.14 1.61 4.58
CA ALA A 338 -10.20 2.27 3.83
C ALA A 338 -11.55 1.51 3.88
N ILE A 339 -11.51 0.17 3.96
CA ILE A 339 -12.72 -0.66 4.11
C ILE A 339 -13.40 -0.42 5.47
N CYS A 340 -12.61 -0.23 6.53
CA CYS A 340 -13.10 -0.13 7.90
C CYS A 340 -13.39 1.32 8.33
N THR A 341 -12.84 2.33 7.62
CA THR A 341 -13.01 3.75 7.96
C THR A 341 -14.23 4.39 7.30
N GLY A 342 -14.80 3.74 6.28
CA GLY A 342 -15.93 4.27 5.50
C GLY A 342 -17.29 4.11 6.18
N PRO A 343 -18.35 4.81 5.66
CA PRO A 343 -19.72 4.71 6.16
C PRO A 343 -20.32 3.31 5.99
N GLU A 344 -19.76 2.50 5.09
CA GLU A 344 -20.17 1.11 4.85
C GLU A 344 -19.84 0.20 6.06
N ALA A 345 -18.78 0.51 6.82
CA ALA A 345 -18.48 -0.20 8.06
C ALA A 345 -19.49 0.18 9.17
N HIS A 346 -19.76 1.46 9.34
CA HIS A 346 -20.82 1.95 10.22
C HIS A 346 -21.18 3.41 9.87
N PRO A 347 -22.47 3.78 9.83
CA PRO A 347 -22.89 5.19 9.59
C PRO A 347 -22.27 6.16 10.59
N ASP A 348 -22.30 5.82 11.90
CA ASP A 348 -21.67 6.60 12.96
C ASP A 348 -20.15 6.39 13.00
N PRO A 349 -19.32 7.42 12.70
CA PRO A 349 -17.86 7.30 12.74
C PRO A 349 -17.32 6.87 14.11
N ARG A 350 -18.00 7.21 15.20
CA ARG A 350 -17.58 6.87 16.57
C ARG A 350 -17.67 5.39 16.87
N ARG A 351 -18.44 4.61 16.09
CA ARG A 351 -18.63 3.17 16.26
C ARG A 351 -17.80 2.33 15.27
N ARG A 352 -17.14 2.95 14.30
CA ARG A 352 -16.31 2.23 13.30
C ARG A 352 -15.10 1.53 13.91
N TYR A 353 -14.67 1.91 15.13
CA TYR A 353 -13.59 1.21 15.84
C TYR A 353 -13.89 -0.30 16.03
N VAL A 354 -15.18 -0.69 16.07
CA VAL A 354 -15.59 -2.10 16.12
C VAL A 354 -15.10 -2.87 14.91
N ALA A 355 -15.06 -2.26 13.72
CA ALA A 355 -14.49 -2.90 12.53
C ALA A 355 -12.99 -3.22 12.73
N GLY A 356 -12.23 -2.30 13.36
CA GLY A 356 -10.84 -2.55 13.71
C GLY A 356 -10.65 -3.68 14.72
N VAL A 357 -11.51 -3.70 15.77
CA VAL A 357 -11.51 -4.80 16.76
C VAL A 357 -11.86 -6.13 16.11
N SER A 358 -12.88 -6.16 15.26
CA SER A 358 -13.30 -7.37 14.54
C SER A 358 -12.20 -7.86 13.57
N CYS A 359 -11.57 -6.95 12.83
CA CYS A 359 -10.43 -7.25 11.98
C CYS A 359 -9.32 -7.92 12.81
N GLY A 360 -8.98 -7.34 13.97
CA GLY A 360 -7.98 -7.91 14.85
C GLY A 360 -8.36 -9.30 15.39
N ALA A 361 -9.61 -9.50 15.77
CA ALA A 361 -10.10 -10.80 16.24
C ALA A 361 -9.99 -11.88 15.13
N PHE A 362 -10.35 -11.54 13.89
CA PHE A 362 -10.20 -12.47 12.77
C PHE A 362 -8.73 -12.74 12.42
N TYR A 363 -7.83 -11.75 12.54
CA TYR A 363 -6.39 -11.98 12.39
C TYR A 363 -5.86 -12.97 13.42
N VAL A 364 -6.24 -12.81 14.71
CA VAL A 364 -5.85 -13.74 15.77
C VAL A 364 -6.40 -15.13 15.50
N LEU A 365 -7.67 -15.23 15.13
CA LEU A 365 -8.32 -16.51 14.85
C LEU A 365 -7.63 -17.23 13.67
N ILE A 366 -7.47 -16.55 12.54
CA ILE A 366 -6.86 -17.17 11.35
C ILE A 366 -5.37 -17.45 11.59
N GLY A 367 -4.66 -16.54 12.25
CA GLY A 367 -3.25 -16.73 12.61
C GLY A 367 -3.01 -17.91 13.53
N ALA A 368 -3.95 -18.22 14.43
CA ALA A 368 -3.88 -19.41 15.26
C ALA A 368 -3.84 -20.72 14.43
N PHE A 369 -4.44 -20.71 13.24
CA PHE A 369 -4.41 -21.84 12.28
C PHE A 369 -3.36 -21.67 11.17
N GLY A 370 -2.31 -20.94 11.43
CA GLY A 370 -1.24 -20.65 10.46
C GLY A 370 -0.63 -21.89 9.83
N SER A 371 -0.49 -22.99 10.58
CA SER A 371 0.03 -24.27 10.04
C SER A 371 -0.89 -24.82 8.94
N THR A 372 -2.20 -24.79 9.16
CA THR A 372 -3.20 -25.23 8.15
C THR A 372 -3.14 -24.36 6.90
N LEU A 373 -2.98 -23.04 7.06
CA LEU A 373 -2.83 -22.12 5.93
C LEU A 373 -1.55 -22.43 5.12
N VAL A 374 -0.43 -22.64 5.80
CA VAL A 374 0.84 -22.97 5.16
C VAL A 374 0.71 -24.29 4.38
N ALA A 375 0.09 -25.32 4.97
CA ALA A 375 -0.15 -26.61 4.30
C ALA A 375 -1.04 -26.45 3.05
N PHE A 376 -2.11 -25.64 3.14
CA PHE A 376 -2.97 -25.34 2.00
C PHE A 376 -2.17 -24.70 0.85
N PHE A 377 -1.41 -23.64 1.14
CA PHE A 377 -0.64 -22.93 0.12
C PHE A 377 0.52 -23.75 -0.43
N ALA A 378 1.12 -24.65 0.36
CA ALA A 378 2.18 -25.55 -0.10
C ALA A 378 1.70 -26.53 -1.19
N GLY A 379 0.41 -26.85 -1.22
CA GLY A 379 -0.22 -27.68 -2.26
C GLY A 379 -0.56 -26.94 -3.56
N LEU A 380 -0.36 -25.62 -3.61
CA LEU A 380 -0.65 -24.80 -4.79
C LEU A 380 0.54 -24.84 -5.76
N PRO A 381 0.29 -24.87 -7.10
CA PRO A 381 1.34 -24.74 -8.10
C PRO A 381 2.12 -23.43 -7.96
N LYS A 382 3.44 -23.48 -8.19
CA LYS A 382 4.31 -22.29 -8.09
C LYS A 382 3.88 -21.16 -9.03
N GLU A 383 3.40 -21.52 -10.23
CA GLU A 383 2.89 -20.56 -11.21
C GLU A 383 1.62 -19.86 -10.74
N LEU A 384 0.75 -20.56 -10.00
CA LEU A 384 -0.42 -19.95 -9.36
C LEU A 384 0.01 -18.94 -8.31
N VAL A 385 0.93 -19.36 -7.42
CA VAL A 385 1.47 -18.50 -6.36
C VAL A 385 2.11 -17.24 -6.96
N ALA A 386 2.93 -17.39 -8.01
CA ALA A 386 3.61 -16.28 -8.69
C ALA A 386 2.61 -15.33 -9.39
N ALA A 387 1.60 -15.88 -10.09
CA ALA A 387 0.60 -15.06 -10.77
C ALA A 387 -0.27 -14.27 -9.77
N VAL A 388 -0.72 -14.92 -8.69
CA VAL A 388 -1.54 -14.25 -7.66
C VAL A 388 -0.71 -13.19 -6.91
N ALA A 389 0.55 -13.49 -6.53
CA ALA A 389 1.43 -12.51 -5.93
C ALA A 389 1.63 -11.28 -6.83
N GLY A 390 1.83 -11.49 -8.12
CA GLY A 390 2.01 -10.40 -9.09
C GLY A 390 0.79 -9.52 -9.22
N VAL A 391 -0.41 -10.08 -9.47
CA VAL A 391 -1.63 -9.27 -9.60
C VAL A 391 -2.01 -8.56 -8.30
N ALA A 392 -1.72 -9.18 -7.14
CA ALA A 392 -1.95 -8.55 -5.84
C ALA A 392 -1.11 -7.27 -5.64
N LEU A 393 0.08 -7.23 -6.23
CA LEU A 393 1.01 -6.11 -6.14
C LEU A 393 0.85 -5.05 -7.24
N PHE A 394 0.01 -5.28 -8.27
CA PHE A 394 -0.18 -4.31 -9.36
C PHE A 394 -0.57 -2.92 -8.87
N GLY A 395 -1.44 -2.82 -7.87
CA GLY A 395 -1.83 -1.53 -7.31
C GLY A 395 -0.66 -0.81 -6.61
N ALA A 396 0.13 -1.54 -5.84
CA ALA A 396 1.30 -1.00 -5.15
C ALA A 396 2.42 -0.63 -6.14
N LEU A 397 2.64 -1.44 -7.18
CA LEU A 397 3.58 -1.15 -8.26
C LEU A 397 3.17 0.12 -9.02
N ALA A 398 1.90 0.23 -9.42
CA ALA A 398 1.37 1.42 -10.09
C ALA A 398 1.52 2.67 -9.21
N GLY A 399 1.20 2.58 -7.92
CA GLY A 399 1.39 3.66 -6.95
C GLY A 399 2.86 4.06 -6.79
N GLY A 400 3.76 3.07 -6.75
CA GLY A 400 5.21 3.30 -6.71
C GLY A 400 5.71 4.04 -7.95
N ILE A 401 5.28 3.61 -9.15
CA ILE A 401 5.64 4.29 -10.41
C ILE A 401 5.09 5.73 -10.43
N THR A 402 3.82 5.92 -10.07
CA THR A 402 3.21 7.25 -10.01
C THR A 402 3.96 8.18 -9.06
N GLY A 403 4.24 7.72 -7.83
CA GLY A 403 4.99 8.51 -6.85
C GLY A 403 6.42 8.82 -7.28
N ALA A 404 7.06 7.91 -8.02
CA ALA A 404 8.41 8.10 -8.55
C ALA A 404 8.51 9.23 -9.58
N VAL A 405 7.47 9.43 -10.40
CA VAL A 405 7.48 10.41 -11.50
C VAL A 405 6.69 11.68 -11.22
N GLN A 406 6.06 11.78 -10.04
CA GLN A 406 5.15 12.87 -9.67
C GLN A 406 5.85 14.23 -9.73
N GLU A 407 7.04 14.35 -9.14
CA GLU A 407 7.82 15.58 -9.13
C GLU A 407 8.89 15.56 -10.23
N GLU A 408 8.78 16.46 -11.20
CA GLU A 408 9.69 16.52 -12.35
C GLU A 408 11.17 16.66 -11.96
N LYS A 409 11.45 17.41 -10.89
CA LYS A 409 12.83 17.64 -10.42
C LYS A 409 13.52 16.37 -9.93
N ASP A 410 12.76 15.35 -9.51
CA ASP A 410 13.26 14.13 -8.87
C ASP A 410 13.20 12.90 -9.78
N ARG A 411 12.65 13.03 -11.01
CA ARG A 411 12.44 11.91 -11.94
C ARG A 411 13.73 11.16 -12.28
N GLU A 412 14.83 11.87 -12.50
CA GLU A 412 16.12 11.22 -12.82
C GLU A 412 16.66 10.42 -11.63
N ALA A 413 16.60 10.97 -10.42
CA ALA A 413 16.98 10.27 -9.22
C ALA A 413 16.08 9.04 -8.97
N ALA A 414 14.79 9.19 -9.21
CA ALA A 414 13.83 8.09 -9.11
C ALA A 414 14.10 7.01 -10.17
N LEU A 415 14.40 7.39 -11.42
CA LEU A 415 14.76 6.42 -12.47
C LEU A 415 16.00 5.61 -12.11
N ILE A 416 17.07 6.27 -11.62
CA ILE A 416 18.29 5.60 -11.16
C ILE A 416 17.96 4.63 -10.04
N THR A 417 17.15 5.07 -9.05
CA THR A 417 16.69 4.21 -7.93
C THR A 417 15.94 2.99 -8.44
N PHE A 418 14.97 3.19 -9.33
CA PHE A 418 14.17 2.11 -9.91
C PHE A 418 15.03 1.09 -10.63
N LEU A 419 15.88 1.53 -11.55
CA LEU A 419 16.74 0.66 -12.34
C LEU A 419 17.73 -0.11 -11.47
N ALA A 420 18.39 0.56 -10.52
CA ALA A 420 19.31 -0.09 -9.59
C ALA A 420 18.60 -1.14 -8.72
N THR A 421 17.40 -0.82 -8.23
CA THR A 421 16.62 -1.76 -7.40
C THR A 421 16.11 -2.95 -8.24
N ALA A 422 15.55 -2.68 -9.43
CA ALA A 422 14.99 -3.71 -10.31
C ALA A 422 16.06 -4.61 -10.93
N SER A 423 17.33 -4.17 -11.00
CA SER A 423 18.44 -4.95 -11.55
C SER A 423 18.76 -6.21 -10.73
N GLY A 424 18.36 -6.26 -9.45
CA GLY A 424 18.71 -7.36 -8.55
C GLY A 424 20.18 -7.42 -8.18
N VAL A 425 21.00 -6.40 -8.53
CA VAL A 425 22.45 -6.39 -8.28
C VAL A 425 22.77 -6.48 -6.80
N THR A 426 23.68 -7.35 -6.44
CA THR A 426 24.20 -7.49 -5.07
C THR A 426 25.65 -7.02 -5.05
N LEU A 427 25.97 -6.00 -4.27
CA LEU A 427 27.32 -5.49 -4.09
C LEU A 427 27.74 -5.63 -2.63
N PHE A 428 28.93 -6.17 -2.38
CA PHE A 428 29.46 -6.39 -1.02
C PHE A 428 28.53 -7.21 -0.11
N GLY A 429 27.78 -8.15 -0.66
CA GLY A 429 26.79 -8.94 0.06
C GLY A 429 25.49 -8.19 0.43
N ILE A 430 25.28 -6.98 -0.08
CA ILE A 430 24.11 -6.14 0.20
C ILE A 430 23.24 -6.08 -1.05
N GLY A 431 21.93 -6.33 -0.89
CA GLY A 431 20.96 -6.43 -1.98
C GLY A 431 20.66 -5.10 -2.67
N SER A 432 20.08 -5.20 -3.87
CA SER A 432 19.81 -4.09 -4.80
C SER A 432 18.90 -3.00 -4.24
N ALA A 433 17.99 -3.32 -3.32
CA ALA A 433 17.08 -2.33 -2.73
C ALA A 433 17.83 -1.26 -1.91
N PHE A 434 18.85 -1.67 -1.16
CA PHE A 434 19.72 -0.74 -0.43
C PHE A 434 20.51 0.13 -1.40
N TRP A 435 21.15 -0.46 -2.40
CA TRP A 435 21.95 0.28 -3.39
C TRP A 435 21.10 1.21 -4.23
N GLY A 436 19.89 0.81 -4.58
CA GLY A 436 18.92 1.68 -5.23
C GLY A 436 18.63 2.93 -4.42
N LEU A 437 18.42 2.77 -3.10
CA LEU A 437 18.23 3.90 -2.19
C LEU A 437 19.48 4.80 -2.14
N VAL A 438 20.67 4.23 -1.98
CA VAL A 438 21.95 4.99 -1.92
C VAL A 438 22.17 5.77 -3.21
N PHE A 439 22.08 5.12 -4.37
CA PHE A 439 22.27 5.78 -5.67
C PHE A 439 21.21 6.84 -5.93
N GLY A 440 19.96 6.57 -5.55
CA GLY A 440 18.86 7.53 -5.69
C GLY A 440 19.05 8.78 -4.85
N VAL A 441 19.39 8.63 -3.58
CA VAL A 441 19.67 9.77 -2.70
C VAL A 441 20.91 10.54 -3.19
N ALA A 442 21.98 9.86 -3.58
CA ALA A 442 23.17 10.49 -4.14
C ALA A 442 22.84 11.29 -5.41
N ALA A 443 22.07 10.70 -6.35
CA ALA A 443 21.60 11.37 -7.56
C ALA A 443 20.74 12.60 -7.22
N HIS A 444 19.79 12.46 -6.29
CA HIS A 444 18.97 13.57 -5.83
C HIS A 444 19.81 14.74 -5.30
N LEU A 445 20.80 14.47 -4.44
CA LEU A 445 21.67 15.51 -3.88
C LEU A 445 22.52 16.21 -4.96
N VAL A 446 23.07 15.44 -5.90
CA VAL A 446 23.90 15.99 -7.00
C VAL A 446 23.06 16.85 -7.96
N LEU A 447 21.88 16.37 -8.35
CA LEU A 447 21.01 17.05 -9.31
C LEU A 447 20.30 18.27 -8.69
N SER A 448 19.87 18.17 -7.43
CA SER A 448 19.23 19.28 -6.71
C SER A 448 20.22 20.42 -6.41
N GLY A 449 21.47 20.09 -6.09
CA GLY A 449 22.52 21.08 -5.82
C GLY A 449 22.86 21.98 -7.00
N ARG A 450 22.73 21.49 -8.24
CA ARG A 450 22.93 22.28 -9.46
C ARG A 450 21.83 23.33 -9.68
N ARG A 451 20.57 23.05 -9.34
CA ARG A 451 19.44 24.00 -9.52
C ARG A 451 19.53 25.17 -8.52
N ARG A 452 19.88 24.93 -7.23
CA ARG A 452 20.06 25.99 -6.21
C ARG A 452 21.14 27.01 -6.61
N ARG A 453 22.21 26.58 -7.30
CA ARG A 453 23.27 27.49 -7.79
C ARG A 453 22.86 28.30 -9.02
N ARG A 454 21.88 27.85 -9.79
CA ARG A 454 21.39 28.58 -10.98
C ARG A 454 20.40 29.67 -10.63
N THR A 455 19.51 29.45 -9.65
CA THR A 455 18.56 30.45 -9.15
C THR A 455 19.19 31.51 -8.25
N ALA A 456 20.39 31.27 -7.70
CA ALA A 456 21.16 32.26 -6.94
C ALA A 456 22.06 33.14 -7.82
N ARG A 457 22.04 32.98 -9.16
CA ARG A 457 22.83 33.76 -10.13
C ARG A 457 21.96 34.57 -11.11
N VAL A 458 20.66 34.62 -10.90
CA VAL A 458 19.69 35.49 -11.57
C VAL A 458 19.09 36.44 -10.55
#